data_31157b78ab97fb7e2a34ad4034af7dc5
#
_entry.id   31157b78ab97fb7e2a34ad4034af7dc5
#
_cell.length_a   1.000
_cell.length_b   1.000
_cell.length_c   1.000
_cell.angle_alpha   90.00
_cell.angle_beta   90.00
_cell.angle_gamma   90.00
#
_symmetry.space_group_name_H-M   'P 1'
#
loop_
_entity.id
_entity.type
_entity.pdbx_description
1 polymer ?
#
loop_
_entity_poly.entity_id
_entity_poly.type
_entity_poly.pdbx_seq_one_letter_code
_entity_poly.pdbx_strand_id
1 'polypeptide(L)'
;MVTNIIEGNPTKKFFIEMITRDISIEDAIIDLLDNSIDGANRINPSNYSGLNIYLTVNKDYFEIKDNCGGFSIDTAKRYAFRFGRPEDAPKGNGTVGRFGIGMKRSLFKIGKNFIVESQSKQDAFKVEVDVDDWSKKVRTIKNEDGTSDIIDDWSFTYIEIPNTGKADGTSISITNLNSEVGNLFADEGFLTTLADNIQKLLNFSLQKGLTIHLNGKPLSGKRVELLLSNNTTPYHIEGIINNVRYKLIAGLGGIGEPKLSGWYIYCNNRLVLEADTSSITGWGVQPIPKWHINYVMFRGILFLDSEETLNLPLTTTQKGIDATSEVYKAILPLMKNGMIKVFEFLKKIPQMGDEANDYRTMLWENTSKIGAVELKALNFSNAAKIFIAPPLDTDIIARKKSTVRIAYDVAKQTAEAAKEHAEAKSYKELGETTFDYYLKLEEIANEECDGIEL
;
A
#
# COMPACT_ATOMS: atom_id res chain seq x y z
N MET A 1 18.46 53.34 -17.53
CA MET A 1 18.94 52.46 -16.44
C MET A 1 19.45 51.21 -17.13
N VAL A 2 20.72 50.85 -16.91
CA VAL A 2 21.26 49.57 -17.38
C VAL A 2 20.81 48.51 -16.42
N THR A 3 19.94 47.59 -16.84
CA THR A 3 19.50 46.47 -16.05
C THR A 3 20.57 45.38 -16.11
N ASN A 4 21.29 45.16 -15.03
CA ASN A 4 22.24 44.08 -14.90
C ASN A 4 21.50 42.82 -14.42
N ILE A 5 21.73 41.66 -15.02
CA ILE A 5 21.12 40.37 -14.69
C ILE A 5 22.09 39.59 -13.81
N ILE A 6 21.58 39.00 -12.71
CA ILE A 6 22.30 38.02 -11.90
C ILE A 6 21.69 36.67 -12.21
N GLU A 7 22.49 35.76 -12.76
CA GLU A 7 22.04 34.41 -13.04
C GLU A 7 22.03 33.57 -11.75
N GLY A 8 20.90 32.94 -11.45
CA GLY A 8 20.68 32.09 -10.27
C GLY A 8 20.62 30.59 -10.58
N ASN A 9 21.26 30.14 -11.66
CA ASN A 9 21.22 28.74 -12.09
C ASN A 9 21.96 27.82 -11.12
N PRO A 10 21.36 26.68 -10.70
CA PRO A 10 22.07 25.71 -9.87
C PRO A 10 23.19 25.03 -10.66
N THR A 11 24.29 24.67 -10.01
CA THR A 11 25.29 23.78 -10.62
C THR A 11 24.74 22.35 -10.70
N LYS A 12 25.14 21.58 -11.70
CA LYS A 12 24.71 20.17 -11.85
C LYS A 12 25.03 19.33 -10.62
N LYS A 13 26.22 19.52 -10.02
CA LYS A 13 26.63 18.81 -8.80
C LYS A 13 25.65 19.06 -7.65
N PHE A 14 25.36 20.34 -7.38
CA PHE A 14 24.38 20.72 -6.35
C PHE A 14 23.01 20.11 -6.65
N PHE A 15 22.58 20.16 -7.90
CA PHE A 15 21.29 19.63 -8.32
C PHE A 15 21.19 18.10 -8.09
N ILE A 16 22.23 17.33 -8.50
CA ILE A 16 22.29 15.88 -8.26
C ILE A 16 22.21 15.59 -6.77
N GLU A 17 23.05 16.27 -5.95
CA GLU A 17 23.04 16.10 -4.50
C GLU A 17 21.66 16.40 -3.89
N MET A 18 21.00 17.46 -4.33
CA MET A 18 19.68 17.86 -3.86
C MET A 18 18.60 16.82 -4.17
N ILE A 19 18.52 16.33 -5.43
CA ILE A 19 17.46 15.41 -5.81
C ILE A 19 17.67 13.98 -5.29
N THR A 20 18.91 13.61 -4.95
CA THR A 20 19.22 12.26 -4.45
C THR A 20 19.28 12.17 -2.93
N ARG A 21 19.31 13.30 -2.22
CA ARG A 21 19.50 13.36 -0.76
C ARG A 21 18.38 12.68 0.01
N ASP A 22 17.14 13.02 -0.32
CA ASP A 22 15.96 12.65 0.47
C ASP A 22 15.23 11.39 -0.05
N ILE A 23 15.90 10.63 -0.93
CA ILE A 23 15.36 9.36 -1.42
C ILE A 23 16.17 8.17 -0.88
N SER A 24 15.49 7.16 -0.36
CA SER A 24 16.11 5.87 -0.01
C SER A 24 16.42 5.06 -1.28
N ILE A 25 17.31 4.07 -1.16
CA ILE A 25 17.62 3.16 -2.27
C ILE A 25 16.38 2.32 -2.66
N GLU A 26 15.63 1.86 -1.68
CA GLU A 26 14.36 1.15 -1.93
C GLU A 26 13.38 1.96 -2.75
N ASP A 27 13.20 3.26 -2.41
CA ASP A 27 12.30 4.13 -3.16
C ASP A 27 12.79 4.42 -4.56
N ALA A 28 14.10 4.57 -4.73
CA ALA A 28 14.69 4.72 -6.05
C ALA A 28 14.38 3.50 -6.93
N ILE A 29 14.43 2.29 -6.38
CA ILE A 29 14.05 1.07 -7.08
C ILE A 29 12.54 1.05 -7.38
N ILE A 30 11.70 1.41 -6.41
CA ILE A 30 10.24 1.47 -6.60
C ILE A 30 9.86 2.50 -7.67
N ASP A 31 10.51 3.68 -7.69
CA ASP A 31 10.28 4.69 -8.75
C ASP A 31 10.58 4.16 -10.17
N LEU A 32 11.60 3.29 -10.32
CA LEU A 32 11.89 2.62 -11.59
C LEU A 32 10.83 1.57 -11.94
N LEU A 33 10.37 0.80 -10.96
CA LEU A 33 9.27 -0.17 -11.14
C LEU A 33 7.96 0.53 -11.53
N ASP A 34 7.65 1.67 -10.91
CA ASP A 34 6.47 2.48 -11.25
C ASP A 34 6.47 2.91 -12.72
N ASN A 35 7.63 3.24 -13.31
CA ASN A 35 7.73 3.57 -14.74
C ASN A 35 7.36 2.37 -15.63
N SER A 36 7.78 1.16 -15.28
CA SER A 36 7.39 -0.06 -16.00
C SER A 36 5.89 -0.35 -15.85
N ILE A 37 5.32 -0.12 -14.66
CA ILE A 37 3.88 -0.26 -14.40
C ILE A 37 3.07 0.78 -15.19
N ASP A 38 3.55 2.02 -15.28
CA ASP A 38 2.95 3.05 -16.14
C ASP A 38 2.96 2.61 -17.62
N GLY A 39 4.01 1.90 -18.05
CA GLY A 39 4.07 1.23 -19.34
C GLY A 39 2.99 0.17 -19.50
N ALA A 40 2.89 -0.75 -18.56
CA ALA A 40 1.87 -1.79 -18.53
C ALA A 40 0.45 -1.20 -18.58
N ASN A 41 0.21 -0.13 -17.82
CA ASN A 41 -1.08 0.57 -17.80
C ASN A 41 -1.43 1.23 -19.15
N ARG A 42 -0.44 1.71 -19.92
CA ARG A 42 -0.66 2.21 -21.28
C ARG A 42 -1.03 1.11 -22.27
N ILE A 43 -0.51 -0.12 -22.08
CA ILE A 43 -0.85 -1.27 -22.93
C ILE A 43 -2.28 -1.73 -22.65
N ASN A 44 -2.60 -2.03 -21.40
CA ASN A 44 -3.92 -2.46 -20.98
C ASN A 44 -4.16 -2.15 -19.49
N PRO A 45 -4.94 -1.12 -19.16
CA PRO A 45 -5.15 -0.71 -17.76
C PRO A 45 -5.89 -1.74 -16.90
N SER A 46 -6.54 -2.73 -17.51
CA SER A 46 -7.38 -3.71 -16.79
C SER A 46 -6.67 -5.04 -16.55
N ASN A 47 -5.68 -5.43 -17.37
CA ASN A 47 -5.04 -6.73 -17.31
C ASN A 47 -3.57 -6.65 -17.74
N TYR A 48 -2.67 -7.11 -16.89
CA TYR A 48 -1.22 -7.12 -17.10
C TYR A 48 -0.67 -8.53 -17.38
N SER A 49 -1.54 -9.51 -17.66
CA SER A 49 -1.11 -10.89 -17.96
C SER A 49 -0.14 -10.92 -19.14
N GLY A 50 0.97 -11.64 -18.98
CA GLY A 50 2.04 -11.73 -19.97
C GLY A 50 3.06 -10.61 -19.90
N LEU A 51 2.82 -9.56 -19.09
CA LEU A 51 3.82 -8.52 -18.81
C LEU A 51 4.71 -8.94 -17.65
N ASN A 52 6.01 -8.71 -17.82
CA ASN A 52 7.04 -9.15 -16.87
C ASN A 52 8.03 -8.01 -16.61
N ILE A 53 8.49 -7.94 -15.38
CA ILE A 53 9.61 -7.09 -14.95
C ILE A 53 10.65 -8.00 -14.30
N TYR A 54 11.89 -7.90 -14.75
CA TYR A 54 13.03 -8.61 -14.18
C TYR A 54 13.93 -7.61 -13.48
N LEU A 55 14.11 -7.78 -12.19
CA LEU A 55 14.97 -6.97 -11.35
C LEU A 55 16.16 -7.80 -10.90
N THR A 56 17.37 -7.40 -11.30
CA THR A 56 18.63 -8.02 -10.89
C THR A 56 19.38 -7.04 -10.00
N VAL A 57 19.64 -7.45 -8.78
CA VAL A 57 20.27 -6.64 -7.74
C VAL A 57 21.41 -7.44 -7.14
N ASN A 58 22.63 -6.96 -7.31
CA ASN A 58 23.82 -7.55 -6.68
C ASN A 58 24.86 -6.45 -6.35
N LYS A 59 25.92 -6.82 -5.66
CA LYS A 59 26.94 -5.91 -5.15
C LYS A 59 27.51 -4.94 -6.18
N ASP A 60 27.67 -5.36 -7.42
CA ASP A 60 28.41 -4.61 -8.46
C ASP A 60 27.49 -4.08 -9.57
N TYR A 61 26.19 -4.48 -9.55
CA TYR A 61 25.32 -4.30 -10.69
C TYR A 61 23.85 -4.24 -10.31
N PHE A 62 23.12 -3.34 -10.93
CA PHE A 62 21.67 -3.25 -10.88
C PHE A 62 21.10 -3.26 -12.30
N GLU A 63 20.06 -4.05 -12.53
CA GLU A 63 19.30 -4.04 -13.77
C GLU A 63 17.81 -4.15 -13.51
N ILE A 64 17.03 -3.37 -14.25
CA ILE A 64 15.59 -3.56 -14.39
C ILE A 64 15.28 -3.69 -15.89
N LYS A 65 14.57 -4.74 -16.25
CA LYS A 65 14.18 -5.02 -17.63
C LYS A 65 12.72 -5.44 -17.69
N ASP A 66 11.98 -4.84 -18.60
CA ASP A 66 10.56 -5.13 -18.76
C ASP A 66 10.14 -5.36 -20.24
N ASN A 67 8.94 -5.89 -20.42
CA ASN A 67 8.24 -5.93 -21.69
C ASN A 67 6.94 -5.11 -21.66
N CYS A 68 6.97 -3.98 -20.95
CA CYS A 68 5.82 -3.11 -20.68
C CYS A 68 5.65 -1.98 -21.71
N GLY A 69 6.07 -2.21 -22.97
CA GLY A 69 5.77 -1.36 -24.12
C GLY A 69 6.80 -0.27 -24.43
N GLY A 70 7.83 -0.09 -23.64
CA GLY A 70 8.89 0.88 -23.87
C GLY A 70 8.38 2.33 -24.03
N PHE A 71 9.22 3.20 -24.55
CA PHE A 71 8.88 4.58 -24.93
C PHE A 71 9.73 5.04 -26.11
N SER A 72 9.16 5.94 -26.91
CA SER A 72 9.77 6.42 -28.17
C SER A 72 10.87 7.46 -27.92
N ILE A 73 11.70 7.70 -28.94
CA ILE A 73 12.69 8.77 -28.96
C ILE A 73 12.01 10.15 -28.72
N ASP A 74 10.84 10.38 -29.29
CA ASP A 74 10.09 11.63 -29.04
C ASP A 74 9.73 11.77 -27.56
N THR A 75 9.24 10.71 -26.93
CA THR A 75 8.97 10.70 -25.48
C THR A 75 10.25 10.90 -24.66
N ALA A 76 11.38 10.31 -25.08
CA ALA A 76 12.67 10.50 -24.43
C ALA A 76 13.09 11.96 -24.44
N LYS A 77 13.03 12.62 -25.62
CA LYS A 77 13.41 14.03 -25.82
C LYS A 77 12.50 15.02 -25.10
N ARG A 78 11.20 14.80 -25.15
CA ARG A 78 10.23 15.76 -24.60
C ARG A 78 10.02 15.61 -23.11
N TYR A 79 10.09 14.38 -22.57
CA TYR A 79 9.61 14.10 -21.20
C TYR A 79 10.59 13.29 -20.36
N ALA A 80 11.02 12.10 -20.81
CA ALA A 80 11.69 11.14 -19.94
C ALA A 80 13.05 11.61 -19.43
N PHE A 81 13.84 12.31 -20.26
CA PHE A 81 15.16 12.85 -19.88
C PHE A 81 15.15 14.34 -19.48
N ARG A 82 14.01 15.01 -19.51
CA ARG A 82 13.90 16.40 -18.98
C ARG A 82 13.81 16.40 -17.47
N PHE A 83 14.44 17.37 -16.84
CA PHE A 83 14.28 17.62 -15.41
C PHE A 83 13.06 18.51 -15.18
N GLY A 84 12.02 17.93 -14.56
CA GLY A 84 10.72 18.54 -14.43
C GLY A 84 9.74 18.14 -15.56
N ARG A 85 8.47 18.17 -15.23
CA ARG A 85 7.38 17.86 -16.18
C ARG A 85 6.98 19.14 -16.90
N PRO A 86 7.11 19.23 -18.24
CA PRO A 86 6.62 20.38 -18.98
C PRO A 86 5.09 20.54 -18.85
N GLU A 87 4.58 21.76 -18.99
CA GLU A 87 3.14 22.04 -18.90
C GLU A 87 2.34 21.37 -20.03
N ASP A 88 2.96 21.20 -21.22
CA ASP A 88 2.41 20.53 -22.39
C ASP A 88 2.53 19.00 -22.34
N ALA A 89 3.07 18.43 -21.24
CA ALA A 89 3.21 16.98 -21.13
C ALA A 89 1.83 16.32 -21.16
N PRO A 90 1.67 15.19 -21.92
CA PRO A 90 0.42 14.46 -21.97
C PRO A 90 -0.09 14.15 -20.55
N LYS A 91 -1.38 14.43 -20.30
CA LYS A 91 -2.01 14.02 -19.07
C LYS A 91 -1.90 12.50 -18.95
N GLY A 92 -1.17 12.03 -17.96
CA GLY A 92 -0.99 10.60 -17.75
C GLY A 92 -2.29 9.99 -17.24
N ASN A 93 -2.92 9.11 -18.02
CA ASN A 93 -4.10 8.37 -17.57
C ASN A 93 -3.69 7.43 -16.41
N GLY A 94 -3.73 7.93 -15.17
CA GLY A 94 -3.48 7.14 -13.98
C GLY A 94 -2.01 6.81 -13.70
N THR A 95 -1.05 7.60 -14.22
CA THR A 95 0.38 7.42 -13.91
C THR A 95 0.71 7.81 -12.47
N VAL A 96 1.72 7.17 -11.90
CA VAL A 96 2.21 7.48 -10.54
C VAL A 96 3.22 8.62 -10.55
N GLY A 97 3.98 8.79 -11.64
CA GLY A 97 5.06 9.79 -11.76
C GLY A 97 4.58 11.23 -11.76
N ARG A 98 4.81 11.96 -10.65
CA ARG A 98 4.28 13.33 -10.42
C ARG A 98 5.16 14.45 -10.99
N PHE A 99 6.47 14.38 -10.79
CA PHE A 99 7.37 15.52 -11.01
C PHE A 99 8.27 15.41 -12.24
N GLY A 100 8.26 14.28 -12.95
CA GLY A 100 9.13 14.06 -14.10
C GLY A 100 10.62 13.97 -13.77
N ILE A 101 10.99 13.71 -12.52
CA ILE A 101 12.38 13.56 -12.05
C ILE A 101 12.69 12.15 -11.53
N GLY A 102 11.68 11.30 -11.29
CA GLY A 102 11.81 10.01 -10.62
C GLY A 102 12.91 9.14 -11.23
N MET A 103 12.83 8.84 -12.54
CA MET A 103 13.84 8.03 -13.23
C MET A 103 15.26 8.57 -13.03
N LYS A 104 15.51 9.84 -13.36
CA LYS A 104 16.86 10.43 -13.26
C LYS A 104 17.37 10.46 -11.83
N ARG A 105 16.51 10.80 -10.87
CA ARG A 105 16.80 10.76 -9.44
C ARG A 105 17.27 9.37 -9.01
N SER A 106 16.55 8.34 -9.45
CA SER A 106 16.87 6.94 -9.12
C SER A 106 18.17 6.48 -9.76
N LEU A 107 18.41 6.83 -11.04
CA LEU A 107 19.65 6.51 -11.74
C LEU A 107 20.86 7.10 -11.01
N PHE A 108 20.84 8.39 -10.67
CA PHE A 108 21.91 9.07 -9.95
C PHE A 108 22.08 8.58 -8.50
N LYS A 109 20.99 8.16 -7.86
CA LYS A 109 21.06 7.62 -6.48
C LYS A 109 21.73 6.25 -6.42
N ILE A 110 21.47 5.39 -7.41
CA ILE A 110 21.97 4.02 -7.41
C ILE A 110 23.43 3.94 -7.83
N GLY A 111 23.83 4.65 -8.89
CA GLY A 111 25.21 4.54 -9.35
C GLY A 111 25.65 5.65 -10.30
N LYS A 112 26.87 5.52 -10.82
CA LYS A 112 27.54 6.54 -11.62
C LYS A 112 27.51 6.26 -13.10
N ASN A 113 27.41 5.00 -13.53
CA ASN A 113 27.34 4.63 -14.93
C ASN A 113 26.01 3.96 -15.20
N PHE A 114 25.22 4.50 -16.11
CA PHE A 114 23.94 3.89 -16.47
C PHE A 114 23.70 3.85 -17.97
N ILE A 115 22.97 2.83 -18.40
CA ILE A 115 22.49 2.63 -19.74
C ILE A 115 20.96 2.49 -19.68
N VAL A 116 20.26 3.25 -20.50
CA VAL A 116 18.83 3.12 -20.72
C VAL A 116 18.61 2.74 -22.16
N GLU A 117 18.07 1.55 -22.40
CA GLU A 117 17.64 1.08 -23.71
C GLU A 117 16.12 0.96 -23.72
N SER A 118 15.48 1.50 -24.75
CA SER A 118 14.03 1.37 -24.91
C SER A 118 13.70 1.04 -26.36
N GLN A 119 12.81 0.06 -26.52
CA GLN A 119 12.21 -0.32 -27.78
C GLN A 119 10.71 -0.14 -27.70
N SER A 120 10.17 0.65 -28.59
CA SER A 120 8.74 0.88 -28.77
C SER A 120 8.30 0.40 -30.17
N LYS A 121 6.98 0.43 -30.42
CA LYS A 121 6.44 0.15 -31.77
C LYS A 121 7.00 1.08 -32.86
N GLN A 122 7.51 2.24 -32.49
CA GLN A 122 7.94 3.27 -33.44
C GLN A 122 9.44 3.20 -33.72
N ASP A 123 10.24 3.07 -32.67
CA ASP A 123 11.69 3.22 -32.72
C ASP A 123 12.34 2.49 -31.52
N ALA A 124 13.66 2.39 -31.60
CA ALA A 124 14.48 1.90 -30.49
C ALA A 124 15.74 2.76 -30.36
N PHE A 125 16.16 2.98 -29.11
CA PHE A 125 17.31 3.84 -28.80
C PHE A 125 18.03 3.40 -27.53
N LYS A 126 19.26 3.88 -27.40
CA LYS A 126 20.12 3.72 -26.23
C LYS A 126 20.63 5.09 -25.77
N VAL A 127 20.57 5.35 -24.46
CA VAL A 127 21.26 6.44 -23.77
C VAL A 127 22.28 5.84 -22.82
N GLU A 128 23.52 6.29 -22.92
CA GLU A 128 24.62 5.84 -22.04
C GLU A 128 25.22 7.07 -21.37
N VAL A 129 25.39 7.03 -20.07
CA VAL A 129 25.86 8.17 -19.27
C VAL A 129 26.84 7.72 -18.20
N ASP A 130 28.01 8.38 -18.19
CA ASP A 130 28.85 8.52 -17.02
C ASP A 130 28.42 9.80 -16.28
N VAL A 131 27.98 9.69 -15.04
CA VAL A 131 27.44 10.81 -14.25
C VAL A 131 28.53 11.82 -13.89
N ASP A 132 29.74 11.36 -13.62
CA ASP A 132 30.87 12.22 -13.26
C ASP A 132 31.29 13.08 -14.48
N ASP A 133 31.31 12.49 -15.69
CA ASP A 133 31.57 13.22 -16.93
C ASP A 133 30.40 14.13 -17.32
N TRP A 134 29.18 13.63 -17.22
CA TRP A 134 27.99 14.44 -17.50
C TRP A 134 27.90 15.65 -16.56
N SER A 135 28.31 15.52 -15.32
CA SER A 135 28.29 16.63 -14.35
C SER A 135 29.24 17.77 -14.71
N LYS A 136 30.30 17.48 -15.45
CA LYS A 136 31.33 18.44 -15.92
C LYS A 136 31.07 18.96 -17.34
N LYS A 137 30.08 18.38 -18.05
CA LYS A 137 29.79 18.72 -19.44
C LYS A 137 29.31 20.16 -19.57
N VAL A 138 29.97 20.94 -20.40
CA VAL A 138 29.65 22.33 -20.68
C VAL A 138 29.45 22.55 -22.19
N ARG A 139 28.77 23.62 -22.52
CA ARG A 139 28.63 24.09 -23.92
C ARG A 139 28.91 25.58 -24.06
N THR A 140 29.40 25.98 -25.20
CA THR A 140 29.66 27.38 -25.52
C THR A 140 28.45 28.01 -26.21
N ILE A 141 27.97 29.12 -25.71
CA ILE A 141 26.95 29.96 -26.36
C ILE A 141 27.63 31.21 -26.90
N LYS A 142 27.31 31.60 -28.15
CA LYS A 142 27.73 32.86 -28.72
C LYS A 142 26.65 33.90 -28.42
N ASN A 143 27.07 35.03 -27.87
CA ASN A 143 26.21 36.19 -27.58
C ASN A 143 26.07 37.08 -28.82
N GLU A 144 25.05 37.92 -28.81
CA GLU A 144 24.80 38.89 -29.92
C GLU A 144 25.93 39.90 -30.08
N ASP A 145 26.69 40.21 -29.05
CA ASP A 145 27.84 41.09 -29.02
C ASP A 145 29.15 40.45 -29.55
N GLY A 146 29.08 39.18 -29.96
CA GLY A 146 30.23 38.38 -30.42
C GLY A 146 31.07 37.75 -29.34
N THR A 147 30.75 37.92 -28.06
CA THR A 147 31.36 37.22 -26.94
C THR A 147 30.86 35.77 -26.84
N SER A 148 31.54 34.95 -26.08
CA SER A 148 31.12 33.55 -25.89
C SER A 148 31.09 33.24 -24.39
N ASP A 149 29.99 32.67 -23.94
CA ASP A 149 29.84 32.17 -22.56
C ASP A 149 29.90 30.65 -22.52
N ILE A 150 30.49 30.12 -21.47
CA ILE A 150 30.51 28.69 -21.17
C ILE A 150 29.43 28.42 -20.12
N ILE A 151 28.46 27.61 -20.50
CA ILE A 151 27.36 27.22 -19.60
C ILE A 151 27.31 25.70 -19.42
N ASP A 152 26.66 25.25 -18.34
CA ASP A 152 26.38 23.85 -18.11
C ASP A 152 25.55 23.24 -19.26
N ASP A 153 26.00 22.11 -19.80
CA ASP A 153 25.28 21.34 -20.82
C ASP A 153 24.45 20.21 -20.17
N TRP A 154 23.18 20.42 -20.00
CA TRP A 154 22.22 19.49 -19.39
C TRP A 154 21.70 18.39 -20.34
N SER A 155 22.19 18.32 -21.58
CA SER A 155 21.74 17.37 -22.58
C SER A 155 22.28 15.96 -22.34
N PHE A 156 21.47 14.98 -22.73
CA PHE A 156 21.85 13.57 -22.83
C PHE A 156 21.97 13.20 -24.32
N THR A 157 22.99 12.41 -24.65
CA THR A 157 23.19 11.89 -25.99
C THR A 157 22.50 10.53 -26.12
N TYR A 158 21.85 10.27 -27.23
CA TYR A 158 21.25 8.98 -27.54
C TYR A 158 21.77 8.43 -28.87
N ILE A 159 21.68 7.12 -29.04
CA ILE A 159 22.00 6.39 -30.28
C ILE A 159 20.76 5.63 -30.69
N GLU A 160 20.35 5.77 -31.96
CA GLU A 160 19.30 4.93 -32.51
C GLU A 160 19.86 3.51 -32.73
N ILE A 161 19.11 2.51 -32.29
CA ILE A 161 19.48 1.12 -32.42
C ILE A 161 18.44 0.38 -33.25
N PRO A 162 18.81 -0.70 -33.94
CA PRO A 162 17.86 -1.49 -34.72
C PRO A 162 16.76 -2.06 -33.83
N ASN A 163 15.50 -1.97 -34.30
CA ASN A 163 14.41 -2.68 -33.67
C ASN A 163 14.63 -4.20 -33.84
N THR A 164 14.70 -4.92 -32.72
CA THR A 164 15.08 -6.33 -32.71
C THR A 164 13.92 -7.28 -33.07
N GLY A 165 12.70 -6.77 -33.27
CA GLY A 165 11.49 -7.58 -33.42
C GLY A 165 11.06 -8.32 -32.15
N LYS A 166 11.73 -8.10 -31.03
CA LYS A 166 11.34 -8.60 -29.70
C LYS A 166 10.19 -7.78 -29.14
N ALA A 167 9.64 -8.19 -28.01
CA ALA A 167 8.59 -7.43 -27.32
C ALA A 167 9.10 -6.02 -26.96
N ASP A 168 8.23 -5.03 -27.17
CA ASP A 168 8.47 -3.65 -26.74
C ASP A 168 8.67 -3.56 -25.24
N GLY A 169 9.69 -2.81 -24.79
CA GLY A 169 10.05 -2.72 -23.38
C GLY A 169 11.22 -1.81 -23.11
N THR A 170 11.63 -1.75 -21.87
CA THR A 170 12.74 -0.93 -21.39
C THR A 170 13.74 -1.79 -20.62
N SER A 171 15.03 -1.50 -20.80
CA SER A 171 16.12 -2.04 -20.00
C SER A 171 16.93 -0.90 -19.42
N ILE A 172 17.15 -0.90 -18.13
CA ILE A 172 18.01 0.05 -17.41
C ILE A 172 19.06 -0.75 -16.68
N SER A 173 20.32 -0.53 -17.02
CA SER A 173 21.48 -1.15 -16.36
C SER A 173 22.31 -0.08 -15.66
N ILE A 174 22.72 -0.31 -14.43
CA ILE A 174 23.54 0.62 -13.65
C ILE A 174 24.74 -0.13 -13.11
N THR A 175 25.92 0.40 -13.40
CA THR A 175 27.21 -0.10 -12.92
C THR A 175 27.95 1.02 -12.19
N ASN A 176 29.13 0.72 -11.64
CA ASN A 176 29.85 1.66 -10.79
C ASN A 176 28.90 2.23 -9.70
N LEU A 177 28.30 1.29 -8.94
CA LEU A 177 27.33 1.63 -7.90
C LEU A 177 27.98 2.54 -6.85
N ASN A 178 27.20 3.44 -6.27
CA ASN A 178 27.63 4.20 -5.11
C ASN A 178 28.01 3.24 -3.97
N SER A 179 29.06 3.53 -3.22
CA SER A 179 29.68 2.58 -2.27
C SER A 179 28.70 2.02 -1.23
N GLU A 180 27.79 2.84 -0.74
CA GLU A 180 26.73 2.44 0.19
C GLU A 180 25.70 1.51 -0.46
N VAL A 181 25.40 1.71 -1.76
CA VAL A 181 24.44 0.92 -2.53
C VAL A 181 24.94 -0.50 -2.74
N GLY A 182 26.21 -0.66 -3.18
CA GLY A 182 26.79 -1.98 -3.37
C GLY A 182 26.79 -2.82 -2.09
N ASN A 183 27.06 -2.20 -0.94
CA ASN A 183 27.00 -2.88 0.36
C ASN A 183 25.58 -3.31 0.73
N LEU A 184 24.58 -2.45 0.50
CA LEU A 184 23.18 -2.80 0.71
C LEU A 184 22.72 -3.94 -0.21
N PHE A 185 23.13 -3.92 -1.47
CA PHE A 185 22.76 -4.96 -2.43
C PHE A 185 23.38 -6.32 -2.13
N ALA A 186 24.46 -6.36 -1.35
CA ALA A 186 25.05 -7.58 -0.85
C ALA A 186 24.37 -8.13 0.42
N ASP A 187 23.51 -7.35 1.07
CA ASP A 187 22.80 -7.74 2.29
C ASP A 187 21.50 -8.48 1.96
N GLU A 188 21.39 -9.74 2.37
CA GLU A 188 20.18 -10.56 2.19
C GLU A 188 18.97 -9.99 2.96
N GLY A 189 19.19 -9.31 4.10
CA GLY A 189 18.15 -8.64 4.86
C GLY A 189 17.51 -7.51 4.07
N PHE A 190 18.35 -6.72 3.38
CA PHE A 190 17.87 -5.68 2.47
C PHE A 190 17.05 -6.26 1.31
N LEU A 191 17.54 -7.33 0.66
CA LEU A 191 16.84 -7.97 -0.45
C LEU A 191 15.48 -8.55 -0.02
N THR A 192 15.41 -9.11 1.18
CA THR A 192 14.15 -9.62 1.76
C THR A 192 13.17 -8.47 2.01
N THR A 193 13.65 -7.38 2.60
CA THR A 193 12.84 -6.18 2.86
C THR A 193 12.35 -5.54 1.56
N LEU A 194 13.23 -5.44 0.55
CA LEU A 194 12.89 -4.94 -0.78
C LEU A 194 11.79 -5.79 -1.43
N ALA A 195 11.92 -7.14 -1.38
CA ALA A 195 10.91 -8.05 -1.91
C ALA A 195 9.56 -7.84 -1.22
N ASP A 196 9.55 -7.74 0.10
CA ASP A 196 8.33 -7.49 0.89
C ASP A 196 7.69 -6.15 0.53
N ASN A 197 8.48 -5.08 0.38
CA ASN A 197 7.99 -3.76 0.00
C ASN A 197 7.41 -3.74 -1.41
N ILE A 198 8.06 -4.39 -2.39
CA ILE A 198 7.53 -4.54 -3.75
C ILE A 198 6.18 -5.27 -3.71
N GLN A 199 6.10 -6.40 -3.01
CA GLN A 199 4.87 -7.21 -2.89
C GLN A 199 3.72 -6.43 -2.24
N LYS A 200 4.01 -5.52 -1.32
CA LYS A 200 3.03 -4.67 -0.65
C LYS A 200 2.60 -3.49 -1.51
N LEU A 201 3.55 -2.66 -1.91
CA LEU A 201 3.28 -1.40 -2.60
C LEU A 201 2.66 -1.62 -3.98
N LEU A 202 3.09 -2.67 -4.68
CA LEU A 202 2.68 -3.01 -6.04
C LEU A 202 1.69 -4.17 -6.11
N ASN A 203 1.10 -4.54 -4.97
CA ASN A 203 0.19 -5.69 -4.85
C ASN A 203 -0.95 -5.66 -5.87
N PHE A 204 -1.47 -4.46 -6.16
CA PHE A 204 -2.56 -4.27 -7.10
C PHE A 204 -2.13 -4.63 -8.54
N SER A 205 -0.93 -4.24 -8.95
CA SER A 205 -0.38 -4.56 -10.26
C SER A 205 -0.06 -6.06 -10.39
N LEU A 206 0.47 -6.67 -9.33
CA LEU A 206 0.72 -8.11 -9.26
C LEU A 206 -0.59 -8.92 -9.39
N GLN A 207 -1.65 -8.48 -8.71
CA GLN A 207 -2.97 -9.13 -8.81
C GLN A 207 -3.64 -8.95 -10.18
N LYS A 208 -3.29 -7.89 -10.94
CA LYS A 208 -3.71 -7.72 -12.33
C LYS A 208 -2.97 -8.63 -13.32
N GLY A 209 -2.05 -9.45 -12.85
CA GLY A 209 -1.32 -10.40 -13.66
C GLY A 209 0.09 -9.98 -14.07
N LEU A 210 0.60 -8.83 -13.60
CA LEU A 210 2.00 -8.47 -13.77
C LEU A 210 2.88 -9.45 -12.99
N THR A 211 3.94 -9.95 -13.62
CA THR A 211 4.94 -10.77 -12.94
C THR A 211 6.22 -9.96 -12.71
N ILE A 212 6.62 -9.82 -11.45
CA ILE A 212 7.88 -9.17 -11.07
C ILE A 212 8.82 -10.24 -10.51
N HIS A 213 10.01 -10.30 -11.05
CA HIS A 213 11.07 -11.21 -10.60
C HIS A 213 12.17 -10.43 -9.91
N LEU A 214 12.53 -10.79 -8.69
CA LEU A 214 13.72 -10.28 -8.00
C LEU A 214 14.77 -11.38 -7.95
N ASN A 215 15.93 -11.16 -8.60
CA ASN A 215 17.00 -12.14 -8.71
C ASN A 215 16.51 -13.52 -9.16
N GLY A 216 15.64 -13.54 -10.17
CA GLY A 216 15.04 -14.75 -10.74
C GLY A 216 13.88 -15.37 -9.96
N LYS A 217 13.58 -14.87 -8.75
CA LYS A 217 12.45 -15.37 -7.95
C LYS A 217 11.19 -14.53 -8.22
N PRO A 218 10.07 -15.11 -8.63
CA PRO A 218 8.84 -14.38 -8.84
C PRO A 218 8.25 -13.89 -7.49
N LEU A 219 7.76 -12.67 -7.48
CA LEU A 219 7.11 -12.05 -6.35
C LEU A 219 5.58 -12.18 -6.47
N SER A 220 4.91 -12.46 -5.34
CA SER A 220 3.45 -12.61 -5.28
C SER A 220 2.85 -11.50 -4.40
N GLY A 221 1.83 -10.82 -4.92
CA GLY A 221 1.15 -9.76 -4.15
C GLY A 221 0.35 -10.33 -2.97
N LYS A 222 0.44 -9.68 -1.83
CA LYS A 222 -0.40 -9.99 -0.66
C LYS A 222 -1.82 -9.48 -0.92
N ARG A 223 -2.83 -10.33 -0.73
CA ARG A 223 -4.23 -9.94 -0.91
C ARG A 223 -4.76 -9.21 0.32
N VAL A 224 -5.38 -8.05 0.09
CA VAL A 224 -6.25 -7.39 1.07
C VAL A 224 -7.67 -7.82 0.75
N GLU A 225 -8.27 -8.59 1.65
CA GLU A 225 -9.57 -9.23 1.42
C GLU A 225 -10.61 -8.76 2.43
N LEU A 226 -11.86 -8.62 1.96
CA LEU A 226 -13.04 -8.36 2.77
C LEU A 226 -14.05 -9.50 2.61
N LEU A 227 -14.85 -9.70 3.66
CA LEU A 227 -16.00 -10.59 3.61
C LEU A 227 -17.09 -10.00 2.72
N LEU A 228 -17.64 -10.81 1.82
CA LEU A 228 -18.75 -10.45 0.94
C LEU A 228 -19.68 -11.64 0.74
N SER A 229 -20.94 -11.48 1.10
CA SER A 229 -22.02 -12.45 0.84
C SER A 229 -23.37 -11.72 0.83
N ASN A 230 -24.45 -12.44 0.59
CA ASN A 230 -25.82 -11.88 0.68
C ASN A 230 -26.13 -11.29 2.07
N ASN A 231 -25.54 -11.88 3.13
CA ASN A 231 -25.78 -11.48 4.53
C ASN A 231 -24.64 -10.64 5.11
N THR A 232 -23.60 -10.33 4.33
CA THR A 232 -22.43 -9.57 4.78
C THR A 232 -21.94 -8.73 3.62
N THR A 233 -22.30 -7.45 3.63
CA THR A 233 -21.88 -6.52 2.57
C THR A 233 -21.16 -5.33 3.19
N PRO A 234 -19.95 -4.98 2.71
CA PRO A 234 -19.23 -3.82 3.20
C PRO A 234 -19.98 -2.53 2.90
N TYR A 235 -19.88 -1.55 3.80
CA TYR A 235 -20.26 -0.18 3.51
C TYR A 235 -19.43 0.34 2.35
N HIS A 236 -20.07 0.97 1.37
CA HIS A 236 -19.33 1.60 0.29
C HIS A 236 -19.97 2.93 -0.14
N ILE A 237 -19.15 3.80 -0.65
CA ILE A 237 -19.51 5.07 -1.26
C ILE A 237 -18.49 5.43 -2.32
N GLU A 238 -18.94 6.01 -3.41
CA GLU A 238 -18.07 6.50 -4.48
C GLU A 238 -18.52 7.87 -4.98
N GLY A 239 -17.61 8.64 -5.57
CA GLY A 239 -17.91 9.96 -6.08
C GLY A 239 -16.66 10.64 -6.65
N ILE A 240 -16.78 11.94 -6.89
CA ILE A 240 -15.70 12.79 -7.41
C ILE A 240 -15.58 14.02 -6.52
N ILE A 241 -14.37 14.36 -6.11
CA ILE A 241 -14.02 15.59 -5.38
C ILE A 241 -12.79 16.21 -6.05
N ASN A 242 -12.91 17.46 -6.51
CA ASN A 242 -11.80 18.20 -7.13
C ASN A 242 -11.02 17.38 -8.19
N ASN A 243 -11.75 16.76 -9.14
CA ASN A 243 -11.22 15.88 -10.20
C ASN A 243 -10.52 14.61 -9.71
N VAL A 244 -10.71 14.24 -8.46
CA VAL A 244 -10.29 12.95 -7.90
C VAL A 244 -11.52 12.06 -7.74
N ARG A 245 -11.56 10.95 -8.46
CA ARG A 245 -12.54 9.89 -8.22
C ARG A 245 -12.16 9.13 -6.97
N TYR A 246 -13.10 8.97 -6.07
CA TYR A 246 -12.89 8.14 -4.89
C TYR A 246 -13.89 6.97 -4.85
N LYS A 247 -13.42 5.83 -4.36
CA LYS A 247 -14.23 4.68 -3.99
C LYS A 247 -13.78 4.22 -2.62
N LEU A 248 -14.66 4.32 -1.65
CA LEU A 248 -14.43 4.00 -0.25
C LEU A 248 -15.25 2.77 0.12
N ILE A 249 -14.60 1.80 0.74
CA ILE A 249 -15.20 0.53 1.16
C ILE A 249 -14.74 0.26 2.59
N ALA A 250 -15.68 0.00 3.50
CA ALA A 250 -15.37 -0.36 4.89
C ALA A 250 -16.15 -1.63 5.28
N GLY A 251 -15.44 -2.63 5.78
CA GLY A 251 -16.02 -3.93 6.05
C GLY A 251 -15.20 -4.77 7.00
N LEU A 252 -15.39 -6.09 6.92
CA LEU A 252 -14.78 -7.08 7.77
C LEU A 252 -13.71 -7.85 6.98
N GLY A 253 -12.55 -8.06 7.60
CA GLY A 253 -11.46 -8.91 7.10
C GLY A 253 -11.10 -10.01 8.09
N GLY A 254 -9.93 -10.65 7.88
CA GLY A 254 -9.43 -11.73 8.72
C GLY A 254 -9.07 -11.30 10.15
N ILE A 255 -8.94 -12.29 11.00
CA ILE A 255 -8.72 -12.11 12.45
C ILE A 255 -7.28 -12.40 12.89
N GLY A 256 -6.55 -13.23 12.15
CA GLY A 256 -5.28 -13.81 12.61
C GLY A 256 -4.12 -12.82 12.75
N GLU A 257 -4.20 -11.64 12.13
CA GLU A 257 -3.10 -10.68 12.09
C GLU A 257 -3.56 -9.27 12.42
N PRO A 258 -3.38 -8.80 13.67
CA PRO A 258 -3.69 -7.41 14.06
C PRO A 258 -3.05 -6.36 13.17
N LYS A 259 -1.86 -6.65 12.64
CA LYS A 259 -1.12 -5.77 11.71
C LYS A 259 -1.83 -5.52 10.37
N LEU A 260 -2.81 -6.35 10.00
CA LEU A 260 -3.59 -6.15 8.79
C LEU A 260 -4.87 -5.33 9.03
N SER A 261 -5.21 -5.03 10.30
CA SER A 261 -6.39 -4.21 10.64
C SER A 261 -6.12 -2.73 10.37
N GLY A 262 -7.04 -2.04 9.72
CA GLY A 262 -6.91 -0.61 9.46
C GLY A 262 -7.36 -0.21 8.05
N TRP A 263 -6.93 0.98 7.64
CA TRP A 263 -7.20 1.52 6.32
C TRP A 263 -6.09 1.22 5.33
N TYR A 264 -6.48 0.84 4.13
CA TYR A 264 -5.61 0.71 2.95
C TYR A 264 -5.98 1.80 1.97
N ILE A 265 -5.05 2.71 1.66
CA ILE A 265 -5.28 3.82 0.73
C ILE A 265 -4.45 3.61 -0.52
N TYR A 266 -5.12 3.55 -1.66
CA TYR A 266 -4.53 3.42 -2.98
C TYR A 266 -4.69 4.72 -3.75
N CYS A 267 -3.61 5.22 -4.34
CA CYS A 267 -3.61 6.35 -5.27
C CYS A 267 -3.16 5.85 -6.66
N ASN A 268 -4.02 5.94 -7.66
CA ASN A 268 -3.77 5.42 -9.01
C ASN A 268 -3.24 3.96 -8.98
N ASN A 269 -3.89 3.09 -8.17
CA ASN A 269 -3.55 1.67 -7.95
C ASN A 269 -2.25 1.39 -7.17
N ARG A 270 -1.51 2.40 -6.76
CA ARG A 270 -0.37 2.27 -5.85
C ARG A 270 -0.84 2.34 -4.40
N LEU A 271 -0.43 1.39 -3.57
CA LEU A 271 -0.66 1.45 -2.14
C LEU A 271 0.20 2.57 -1.52
N VAL A 272 -0.44 3.47 -0.78
CA VAL A 272 0.19 4.61 -0.11
C VAL A 272 0.18 4.46 1.40
N LEU A 273 -0.92 3.95 1.95
CA LEU A 273 -1.03 3.58 3.36
C LEU A 273 -1.51 2.14 3.47
N GLU A 274 -0.80 1.33 4.27
CA GLU A 274 -1.11 -0.06 4.55
C GLU A 274 -1.60 -0.21 5.99
N ALA A 275 -2.79 -0.79 6.17
CA ALA A 275 -3.35 -1.12 7.49
C ALA A 275 -3.23 0.04 8.52
N ASP A 276 -3.42 1.27 8.05
CA ASP A 276 -3.22 2.46 8.89
C ASP A 276 -4.28 2.57 9.98
N THR A 277 -3.81 2.74 11.21
CA THR A 277 -4.62 2.93 12.42
C THR A 277 -4.28 4.22 13.16
N SER A 278 -3.68 5.17 12.45
CA SER A 278 -3.30 6.48 12.99
C SER A 278 -4.43 7.50 12.90
N SER A 279 -4.17 8.68 13.47
CA SER A 279 -5.09 9.83 13.37
C SER A 279 -5.26 10.33 11.93
N ILE A 280 -4.33 10.03 11.03
CA ILE A 280 -4.45 10.36 9.60
C ILE A 280 -5.72 9.75 9.02
N THR A 281 -6.00 8.48 9.33
CA THR A 281 -7.21 7.79 8.87
C THR A 281 -8.38 7.87 9.86
N GLY A 282 -8.25 8.72 10.88
CA GLY A 282 -9.33 9.06 11.80
C GLY A 282 -9.35 8.27 13.10
N TRP A 283 -8.47 7.30 13.32
CA TRP A 283 -8.40 6.57 14.59
C TRP A 283 -7.96 7.48 15.74
N GLY A 284 -8.62 7.34 16.89
CA GLY A 284 -8.37 8.19 18.06
C GLY A 284 -8.87 9.64 17.93
N VAL A 285 -9.56 9.98 16.84
CA VAL A 285 -10.16 11.30 16.60
C VAL A 285 -11.68 11.19 16.70
N GLN A 286 -12.29 11.84 17.67
CA GLN A 286 -13.74 11.80 17.93
C GLN A 286 -14.58 11.86 16.65
N PRO A 287 -15.60 11.01 16.50
CA PRO A 287 -16.11 10.00 17.46
C PRO A 287 -15.44 8.61 17.36
N ILE A 288 -14.37 8.47 16.58
CA ILE A 288 -13.67 7.21 16.35
C ILE A 288 -12.73 6.91 17.54
N PRO A 289 -12.81 5.73 18.17
CA PRO A 289 -11.89 5.33 19.23
C PRO A 289 -10.48 5.10 18.71
N LYS A 290 -9.50 5.03 19.61
CA LYS A 290 -8.18 4.46 19.31
C LYS A 290 -8.34 3.00 18.94
N TRP A 291 -7.42 2.48 18.11
CA TRP A 291 -7.43 1.08 17.73
C TRP A 291 -7.33 0.17 18.95
N HIS A 292 -8.10 -0.89 18.97
CA HIS A 292 -8.14 -1.92 20.00
C HIS A 292 -8.40 -3.26 19.33
N ILE A 293 -8.00 -4.36 19.97
CA ILE A 293 -8.17 -5.73 19.44
C ILE A 293 -9.62 -6.09 19.07
N ASN A 294 -10.61 -5.45 19.70
CA ASN A 294 -12.01 -5.62 19.34
C ASN A 294 -12.32 -5.22 17.90
N TYR A 295 -11.47 -4.38 17.29
CA TYR A 295 -11.61 -3.91 15.91
C TYR A 295 -10.70 -4.66 14.93
N VAL A 296 -10.09 -5.79 15.35
CA VAL A 296 -9.12 -6.55 14.55
C VAL A 296 -9.65 -6.96 13.17
N MET A 297 -10.96 -7.22 13.06
CA MET A 297 -11.61 -7.54 11.78
C MET A 297 -11.88 -6.32 10.90
N PHE A 298 -11.69 -5.10 11.37
CA PHE A 298 -11.92 -3.93 10.53
C PHE A 298 -10.93 -3.89 9.37
N ARG A 299 -11.46 -3.69 8.17
CA ARG A 299 -10.69 -3.38 6.95
C ARG A 299 -11.40 -2.24 6.22
N GLY A 300 -10.67 -1.17 5.98
CA GLY A 300 -11.10 -0.08 5.12
C GLY A 300 -10.23 -0.01 3.88
N ILE A 301 -10.82 0.20 2.73
CA ILE A 301 -10.11 0.38 1.46
C ILE A 301 -10.59 1.69 0.83
N LEU A 302 -9.66 2.56 0.49
CA LEU A 302 -9.93 3.80 -0.21
C LEU A 302 -9.13 3.83 -1.50
N PHE A 303 -9.79 3.92 -2.63
CA PHE A 303 -9.20 4.17 -3.93
C PHE A 303 -9.37 5.65 -4.28
N LEU A 304 -8.28 6.29 -4.68
CA LEU A 304 -8.22 7.66 -5.16
C LEU A 304 -7.59 7.65 -6.55
N ASP A 305 -8.35 8.00 -7.55
CA ASP A 305 -7.89 7.98 -8.94
C ASP A 305 -8.05 9.36 -9.57
N SER A 306 -7.00 9.84 -10.22
CA SER A 306 -6.99 11.07 -10.99
C SER A 306 -6.12 10.94 -12.23
N GLU A 307 -6.54 11.54 -13.34
CA GLU A 307 -5.72 11.66 -14.54
C GLU A 307 -4.50 12.55 -14.28
N GLU A 308 -4.67 13.58 -13.45
CA GLU A 308 -3.59 14.44 -12.99
C GLU A 308 -3.15 14.01 -11.58
N THR A 309 -1.98 13.41 -11.48
CA THR A 309 -1.40 12.95 -10.20
C THR A 309 -1.25 14.09 -9.19
N LEU A 310 -1.13 15.35 -9.66
CA LEU A 310 -1.06 16.53 -8.80
C LEU A 310 -2.33 16.77 -7.97
N ASN A 311 -3.48 16.29 -8.44
CA ASN A 311 -4.74 16.39 -7.70
C ASN A 311 -4.85 15.38 -6.55
N LEU A 312 -4.03 14.31 -6.58
CA LEU A 312 -4.05 13.30 -5.52
C LEU A 312 -3.44 13.86 -4.24
N PRO A 313 -3.99 13.52 -3.07
CA PRO A 313 -3.53 14.00 -1.75
C PRO A 313 -2.25 13.29 -1.31
N LEU A 314 -1.20 13.35 -2.12
CA LEU A 314 0.08 12.70 -1.85
C LEU A 314 1.09 13.70 -1.28
N THR A 315 1.89 13.25 -0.32
CA THR A 315 3.08 13.99 0.09
C THR A 315 4.06 14.16 -1.07
N THR A 316 5.02 15.08 -0.96
CA THR A 316 6.04 15.32 -1.99
C THR A 316 6.90 14.09 -2.28
N THR A 317 7.09 13.22 -1.28
CA THR A 317 7.79 11.94 -1.41
C THR A 317 6.92 10.81 -1.96
N GLN A 318 5.60 11.04 -2.12
CA GLN A 318 4.60 10.05 -2.56
C GLN A 318 4.45 8.82 -1.62
N LYS A 319 4.98 8.90 -0.40
CA LYS A 319 4.96 7.82 0.60
C LYS A 319 3.85 7.94 1.64
N GLY A 320 3.04 8.94 1.55
CA GLY A 320 1.99 9.22 2.53
C GLY A 320 0.92 10.13 1.97
N ILE A 321 -0.10 10.31 2.79
CA ILE A 321 -1.22 11.20 2.49
C ILE A 321 -0.94 12.59 3.05
N ASP A 322 -1.13 13.59 2.21
CA ASP A 322 -1.20 14.98 2.66
C ASP A 322 -2.57 15.23 3.30
N ALA A 323 -2.60 15.12 4.63
CA ALA A 323 -3.81 15.34 5.42
C ALA A 323 -4.33 16.80 5.36
N THR A 324 -3.53 17.73 4.84
CA THR A 324 -3.92 19.15 4.70
C THR A 324 -4.63 19.43 3.39
N SER A 325 -4.57 18.52 2.41
CA SER A 325 -5.21 18.69 1.11
C SER A 325 -6.74 18.79 1.24
N GLU A 326 -7.38 19.62 0.42
CA GLU A 326 -8.84 19.78 0.41
C GLU A 326 -9.57 18.48 0.05
N VAL A 327 -9.00 17.70 -0.87
CA VAL A 327 -9.56 16.40 -1.27
C VAL A 327 -9.60 15.46 -0.06
N TYR A 328 -8.50 15.35 0.68
CA TYR A 328 -8.45 14.43 1.82
C TYR A 328 -9.31 14.90 2.99
N LYS A 329 -9.33 16.20 3.27
CA LYS A 329 -10.23 16.79 4.28
C LYS A 329 -11.71 16.51 3.99
N ALA A 330 -12.11 16.49 2.73
CA ALA A 330 -13.48 16.16 2.35
C ALA A 330 -13.79 14.65 2.45
N ILE A 331 -12.80 13.78 2.24
CA ILE A 331 -12.94 12.30 2.27
C ILE A 331 -12.89 11.75 3.70
N LEU A 332 -12.07 12.30 4.58
CA LEU A 332 -11.87 11.80 5.94
C LEU A 332 -13.18 11.66 6.75
N PRO A 333 -14.16 12.59 6.70
CA PRO A 333 -15.47 12.39 7.33
C PRO A 333 -16.24 11.18 6.78
N LEU A 334 -16.11 10.90 5.47
CA LEU A 334 -16.73 9.74 4.84
C LEU A 334 -16.10 8.43 5.33
N MET A 335 -14.76 8.41 5.49
CA MET A 335 -14.04 7.29 6.08
C MET A 335 -14.52 7.02 7.52
N LYS A 336 -14.62 8.05 8.35
CA LYS A 336 -15.13 7.95 9.72
C LYS A 336 -16.57 7.40 9.75
N ASN A 337 -17.42 7.83 8.84
CA ASN A 337 -18.78 7.31 8.75
C ASN A 337 -18.80 5.81 8.43
N GLY A 338 -17.98 5.35 7.49
CA GLY A 338 -17.80 3.92 7.22
C GLY A 338 -17.33 3.13 8.44
N MET A 339 -16.34 3.68 9.21
CA MET A 339 -15.88 3.08 10.46
C MET A 339 -17.00 2.93 11.48
N ILE A 340 -17.81 3.97 11.70
CA ILE A 340 -18.92 3.95 12.66
C ILE A 340 -19.86 2.79 12.35
N LYS A 341 -20.24 2.61 11.08
CA LYS A 341 -21.16 1.56 10.64
C LYS A 341 -20.64 0.15 10.94
N VAL A 342 -19.36 -0.08 10.66
CA VAL A 342 -18.72 -1.37 10.95
C VAL A 342 -18.51 -1.56 12.45
N PHE A 343 -18.14 -0.52 13.17
CA PHE A 343 -17.88 -0.59 14.62
C PHE A 343 -19.14 -0.84 15.44
N GLU A 344 -20.31 -0.39 15.01
CA GLU A 344 -21.60 -0.73 15.61
C GLU A 344 -21.81 -2.24 15.69
N PHE A 345 -21.33 -2.99 14.70
CA PHE A 345 -21.33 -4.45 14.71
C PHE A 345 -20.19 -5.02 15.55
N LEU A 346 -18.95 -4.57 15.32
CA LEU A 346 -17.77 -5.12 15.99
C LEU A 346 -17.84 -4.99 17.51
N LYS A 347 -18.50 -3.96 18.05
CA LYS A 347 -18.71 -3.77 19.50
C LYS A 347 -19.64 -4.81 20.12
N LYS A 348 -20.45 -5.52 19.33
CA LYS A 348 -21.36 -6.57 19.82
C LYS A 348 -20.64 -7.91 20.00
N ILE A 349 -19.61 -8.19 19.20
CA ILE A 349 -18.89 -9.47 19.24
C ILE A 349 -18.28 -9.77 20.63
N PRO A 350 -17.59 -8.83 21.32
CA PRO A 350 -17.05 -9.10 22.65
C PRO A 350 -18.11 -9.45 23.69
N GLN A 351 -19.38 -9.10 23.47
CA GLN A 351 -20.50 -9.44 24.37
C GLN A 351 -20.81 -10.93 24.37
N MET A 352 -20.30 -11.69 23.37
CA MET A 352 -20.37 -13.16 23.32
C MET A 352 -19.36 -13.84 24.27
N GLY A 353 -18.47 -13.08 24.92
CA GLY A 353 -17.50 -13.60 25.86
C GLY A 353 -16.50 -14.58 25.23
N ASP A 354 -16.39 -15.79 25.79
CA ASP A 354 -15.38 -16.78 25.36
C ASP A 354 -15.61 -17.28 23.94
N GLU A 355 -16.85 -17.24 23.43
CA GLU A 355 -17.22 -17.67 22.09
C GLU A 355 -16.94 -16.61 21.01
N ALA A 356 -16.54 -15.39 21.41
CA ALA A 356 -16.29 -14.29 20.48
C ALA A 356 -15.18 -14.62 19.45
N ASN A 357 -14.16 -15.39 19.85
CA ASN A 357 -13.07 -15.76 18.94
C ASN A 357 -13.50 -16.87 17.98
N ASP A 358 -14.24 -17.84 18.45
CA ASP A 358 -14.79 -18.93 17.63
C ASP A 358 -15.76 -18.38 16.59
N TYR A 359 -16.61 -17.43 17.00
CA TYR A 359 -17.49 -16.71 16.07
C TYR A 359 -16.73 -15.96 14.98
N ARG A 360 -15.66 -15.22 15.34
CA ARG A 360 -14.84 -14.52 14.37
C ARG A 360 -14.19 -15.50 13.37
N THR A 361 -13.66 -16.61 13.87
CA THR A 361 -13.03 -17.67 13.06
C THR A 361 -14.05 -18.29 12.12
N MET A 362 -15.18 -18.71 12.64
CA MET A 362 -16.30 -19.26 11.85
C MET A 362 -16.74 -18.28 10.75
N LEU A 363 -16.88 -17.00 11.10
CA LEU A 363 -17.30 -15.98 10.17
C LEU A 363 -16.29 -15.82 9.02
N TRP A 364 -14.99 -15.81 9.34
CA TRP A 364 -13.94 -15.71 8.33
C TRP A 364 -13.86 -16.95 7.44
N GLU A 365 -13.94 -18.14 8.02
CA GLU A 365 -13.83 -19.39 7.27
C GLU A 365 -15.03 -19.66 6.36
N ASN A 366 -16.23 -19.36 6.83
CA ASN A 366 -17.48 -19.73 6.15
C ASN A 366 -18.07 -18.62 5.26
N THR A 367 -17.47 -17.42 5.21
CA THR A 367 -17.94 -16.33 4.34
C THR A 367 -17.01 -16.17 3.15
N SER A 368 -17.58 -15.94 1.97
CA SER A 368 -16.81 -15.63 0.76
C SER A 368 -16.00 -14.35 0.95
N LYS A 369 -14.82 -14.31 0.31
CA LYS A 369 -13.86 -13.22 0.40
C LYS A 369 -13.68 -12.59 -0.98
N ILE A 370 -13.49 -11.29 -1.01
CA ILE A 370 -13.25 -10.52 -2.21
C ILE A 370 -12.01 -9.66 -2.05
N GLY A 371 -11.13 -9.68 -3.04
CA GLY A 371 -9.88 -8.91 -3.02
C GLY A 371 -10.05 -7.44 -3.43
N ALA A 372 -9.03 -6.63 -3.14
CA ALA A 372 -9.06 -5.18 -3.43
C ALA A 372 -9.22 -4.87 -4.93
N VAL A 373 -8.65 -5.69 -5.82
CA VAL A 373 -8.76 -5.49 -7.28
C VAL A 373 -10.18 -5.71 -7.74
N GLU A 374 -10.78 -6.81 -7.32
CA GLU A 374 -12.17 -7.16 -7.63
C GLU A 374 -13.14 -6.12 -7.01
N LEU A 375 -12.88 -5.68 -5.77
CA LEU A 375 -13.67 -4.64 -5.10
C LEU A 375 -13.62 -3.30 -5.86
N LYS A 376 -12.49 -2.96 -6.45
CA LYS A 376 -12.37 -1.74 -7.26
C LYS A 376 -13.24 -1.83 -8.52
N ALA A 377 -13.27 -2.99 -9.16
CA ALA A 377 -14.05 -3.24 -10.37
C ALA A 377 -15.55 -3.47 -10.13
N LEU A 378 -15.93 -3.87 -8.90
CA LEU A 378 -17.31 -4.23 -8.58
C LEU A 378 -18.20 -2.98 -8.57
N ASN A 379 -19.25 -3.01 -9.38
CA ASN A 379 -20.32 -2.02 -9.31
C ASN A 379 -21.32 -2.45 -8.22
N PHE A 380 -21.24 -1.80 -7.07
CA PHE A 380 -22.27 -1.99 -6.05
C PHE A 380 -23.55 -1.30 -6.50
N SER A 381 -24.70 -1.96 -6.38
CA SER A 381 -25.99 -1.32 -6.66
C SER A 381 -26.19 -0.09 -5.75
N ASN A 382 -26.85 0.95 -6.25
CA ASN A 382 -27.05 2.25 -5.57
C ASN A 382 -27.67 2.16 -4.14
N ALA A 383 -28.14 0.98 -3.71
CA ALA A 383 -28.73 0.73 -2.39
C ALA A 383 -27.68 0.58 -1.25
N ALA A 384 -26.41 0.51 -1.55
CA ALA A 384 -25.41 -0.03 -0.61
C ALA A 384 -24.58 1.01 0.17
N LYS A 385 -25.12 2.18 0.49
CA LYS A 385 -24.59 3.06 1.55
C LYS A 385 -24.82 2.47 2.97
N ILE A 386 -25.08 1.16 3.05
CA ILE A 386 -25.41 0.46 4.28
C ILE A 386 -24.41 -0.71 4.45
N PHE A 387 -23.81 -0.80 5.63
CA PHE A 387 -23.10 -2.01 6.04
C PHE A 387 -24.14 -3.07 6.43
N ILE A 388 -24.12 -4.20 5.73
CA ILE A 388 -24.94 -5.36 6.10
C ILE A 388 -24.06 -6.25 6.97
N ALA A 389 -24.40 -6.32 8.25
CA ALA A 389 -23.68 -7.13 9.22
C ALA A 389 -24.09 -8.61 9.08
N PRO A 390 -23.12 -9.54 9.28
CA PRO A 390 -23.46 -10.96 9.41
C PRO A 390 -24.36 -11.21 10.62
N PRO A 391 -25.14 -12.28 10.61
CA PRO A 391 -26.02 -12.62 11.75
C PRO A 391 -25.18 -12.87 13.01
N LEU A 392 -25.64 -12.33 14.13
CA LEU A 392 -25.12 -12.63 15.46
C LEU A 392 -26.02 -13.66 16.13
N ASP A 393 -25.44 -14.57 16.89
CA ASP A 393 -26.20 -15.44 17.78
C ASP A 393 -26.68 -14.61 18.99
N THR A 394 -27.94 -14.16 18.91
CA THR A 394 -28.56 -13.33 19.95
C THR A 394 -28.81 -14.09 21.23
N ASP A 395 -28.96 -15.41 21.17
CA ASP A 395 -29.23 -16.25 22.32
C ASP A 395 -27.99 -16.39 23.18
N ILE A 396 -26.82 -16.56 22.57
CA ILE A 396 -25.52 -16.52 23.25
C ILE A 396 -25.33 -15.19 23.98
N ILE A 397 -25.60 -14.06 23.29
CA ILE A 397 -25.47 -12.71 23.88
C ILE A 397 -26.45 -12.54 25.05
N ALA A 398 -27.65 -13.04 24.93
CA ALA A 398 -28.68 -12.96 25.99
C ALA A 398 -28.28 -13.80 27.22
N ARG A 399 -27.83 -15.04 27.01
CA ARG A 399 -27.32 -15.90 28.07
C ARG A 399 -26.16 -15.27 28.85
N LYS A 400 -25.19 -14.68 28.16
CA LYS A 400 -24.03 -13.99 28.78
C LYS A 400 -24.44 -12.73 29.56
N LYS A 401 -25.53 -12.05 29.19
CA LYS A 401 -26.07 -10.92 29.97
C LYS A 401 -26.75 -11.35 31.28
N SER A 402 -27.28 -12.54 31.32
CA SER A 402 -27.89 -13.13 32.52
C SER A 402 -26.91 -13.83 33.45
N THR A 403 -25.63 -13.98 33.03
CA THR A 403 -24.58 -14.64 33.81
C THR A 403 -23.54 -13.65 34.32
N VAL A 404 -22.98 -13.92 35.48
CA VAL A 404 -21.86 -13.20 36.09
C VAL A 404 -20.72 -14.18 36.29
N ARG A 405 -19.52 -13.80 35.81
CA ARG A 405 -18.31 -14.57 36.06
C ARG A 405 -17.83 -14.31 37.49
N ILE A 406 -17.71 -15.38 38.27
CA ILE A 406 -17.07 -15.36 39.59
C ILE A 406 -15.64 -15.86 39.39
N ALA A 407 -14.65 -15.04 39.73
CA ALA A 407 -13.24 -15.43 39.66
C ALA A 407 -12.51 -14.94 40.94
N TYR A 408 -11.72 -15.82 41.51
CA TYR A 408 -10.86 -15.54 42.65
C TYR A 408 -9.63 -16.44 42.61
N ASP A 409 -8.55 -16.01 43.26
CA ASP A 409 -7.31 -16.77 43.31
C ASP A 409 -7.26 -17.62 44.57
N VAL A 410 -6.88 -18.89 44.40
CA VAL A 410 -6.70 -19.87 45.50
C VAL A 410 -5.28 -20.42 45.46
N ALA A 411 -4.70 -20.74 46.59
CA ALA A 411 -3.41 -21.41 46.63
C ALA A 411 -3.46 -22.73 45.84
N LYS A 412 -2.46 -22.95 44.97
CA LYS A 412 -2.43 -24.07 44.02
C LYS A 412 -2.62 -25.43 44.69
N GLN A 413 -1.94 -25.65 45.83
CA GLN A 413 -2.07 -26.90 46.61
C GLN A 413 -3.49 -27.15 47.15
N THR A 414 -4.16 -26.08 47.59
CA THR A 414 -5.56 -26.15 48.07
C THR A 414 -6.51 -26.46 46.89
N ALA A 415 -6.28 -25.83 45.74
CA ALA A 415 -7.09 -26.07 44.56
C ALA A 415 -6.93 -27.51 44.01
N GLU A 416 -5.69 -28.06 44.03
CA GLU A 416 -5.40 -29.43 43.61
C GLU A 416 -6.07 -30.46 44.56
N ALA A 417 -5.93 -30.28 45.86
CA ALA A 417 -6.56 -31.16 46.85
C ALA A 417 -8.10 -31.13 46.76
N ALA A 418 -8.69 -29.94 46.59
CA ALA A 418 -10.13 -29.81 46.43
C ALA A 418 -10.64 -30.44 45.12
N LYS A 419 -9.88 -30.30 44.02
CA LYS A 419 -10.19 -30.90 42.74
C LYS A 419 -10.17 -32.44 42.80
N GLU A 420 -9.16 -33.01 43.48
CA GLU A 420 -9.04 -34.45 43.67
C GLU A 420 -10.20 -34.98 44.55
N HIS A 421 -10.49 -34.30 45.65
CA HIS A 421 -11.58 -34.66 46.54
C HIS A 421 -12.98 -34.57 45.88
N ALA A 422 -13.19 -33.59 45.02
CA ALA A 422 -14.44 -33.41 44.29
C ALA A 422 -14.53 -34.26 43.01
N GLU A 423 -13.50 -35.04 42.67
CA GLU A 423 -13.37 -35.82 41.43
C GLU A 423 -13.59 -34.97 40.16
N ALA A 424 -13.34 -33.66 40.23
CA ALA A 424 -13.57 -32.73 39.13
C ALA A 424 -12.48 -32.84 38.05
N LYS A 425 -12.89 -32.82 36.76
CA LYS A 425 -11.96 -32.92 35.61
C LYS A 425 -11.20 -31.64 35.38
N SER A 426 -11.76 -30.50 35.78
CA SER A 426 -11.17 -29.18 35.59
C SER A 426 -11.39 -28.26 36.79
N TYR A 427 -10.61 -27.16 36.90
CA TYR A 427 -10.87 -26.13 37.92
C TYR A 427 -12.18 -25.38 37.69
N LYS A 428 -12.66 -25.32 36.45
CA LYS A 428 -13.99 -24.77 36.15
C LYS A 428 -15.08 -25.62 36.75
N GLU A 429 -15.04 -26.93 36.52
CA GLU A 429 -15.98 -27.90 37.08
C GLU A 429 -15.94 -27.90 38.62
N LEU A 430 -14.75 -27.82 39.22
CA LEU A 430 -14.62 -27.67 40.69
C LEU A 430 -15.34 -26.40 41.16
N GLY A 431 -15.16 -25.27 40.46
CA GLY A 431 -15.82 -24.01 40.82
C GLY A 431 -17.34 -24.10 40.71
N GLU A 432 -17.86 -24.72 39.64
CA GLU A 432 -19.29 -24.94 39.45
C GLU A 432 -19.86 -25.85 40.54
N THR A 433 -19.23 -27.00 40.81
CA THR A 433 -19.65 -27.94 41.82
C THR A 433 -19.64 -27.35 43.25
N THR A 434 -18.61 -26.56 43.58
CA THR A 434 -18.53 -25.91 44.90
C THR A 434 -19.57 -24.79 45.04
N PHE A 435 -19.88 -24.07 43.96
CA PHE A 435 -20.92 -23.03 43.97
C PHE A 435 -22.31 -23.67 44.11
N ASP A 436 -22.59 -24.74 43.39
CA ASP A 436 -23.85 -25.52 43.52
C ASP A 436 -24.02 -26.11 44.90
N TYR A 437 -22.93 -26.62 45.51
CA TYR A 437 -22.92 -27.10 46.88
C TYR A 437 -23.28 -25.97 47.85
N TYR A 438 -22.70 -24.79 47.70
CA TYR A 438 -23.01 -23.61 48.51
C TYR A 438 -24.48 -23.20 48.40
N LEU A 439 -25.02 -23.13 47.16
CA LEU A 439 -26.44 -22.81 46.96
C LEU A 439 -27.38 -23.79 47.63
N LYS A 440 -27.07 -25.08 47.56
CA LYS A 440 -27.85 -26.13 48.25
C LYS A 440 -27.74 -26.06 49.78
N LEU A 441 -26.54 -25.76 50.30
CA LEU A 441 -26.30 -25.68 51.74
C LEU A 441 -27.03 -24.50 52.37
N GLU A 442 -27.09 -23.35 51.66
CA GLU A 442 -27.70 -22.11 52.16
C GLU A 442 -29.19 -22.01 51.78
N GLU A 443 -29.79 -23.08 51.24
CA GLU A 443 -31.20 -23.11 50.77
C GLU A 443 -31.60 -21.93 49.92
N ILE A 444 -30.66 -21.43 49.12
CA ILE A 444 -30.93 -20.35 48.13
C ILE A 444 -31.74 -20.98 47.01
N ALA A 445 -33.06 -20.81 47.05
CA ALA A 445 -33.98 -21.34 46.06
C ALA A 445 -33.74 -20.62 44.70
N ASN A 446 -33.47 -21.38 43.65
CA ASN A 446 -33.53 -20.90 42.29
C ASN A 446 -35.00 -20.76 41.85
N GLU A 447 -35.69 -19.70 42.25
CA GLU A 447 -37.07 -19.45 41.79
C GLU A 447 -37.18 -19.14 40.28
N GLU A 448 -36.06 -19.07 39.53
CA GLU A 448 -36.06 -18.70 38.08
C GLU A 448 -35.38 -19.71 37.12
N CYS A 449 -35.00 -20.94 37.59
CA CYS A 449 -34.26 -21.88 36.74
C CYS A 449 -35.08 -23.03 36.13
N ASP A 450 -36.38 -23.08 36.28
CA ASP A 450 -37.24 -24.15 35.72
C ASP A 450 -37.52 -24.04 34.20
N GLY A 451 -36.68 -23.29 33.45
CA GLY A 451 -36.85 -23.08 32.02
C GLY A 451 -35.61 -23.29 31.15
N ILE A 452 -34.47 -23.77 31.67
CA ILE A 452 -33.28 -24.00 30.87
C ILE A 452 -32.91 -25.48 30.95
N GLU A 453 -33.40 -26.28 30.00
CA GLU A 453 -32.83 -27.61 29.70
C GLU A 453 -31.39 -27.45 29.25
N LEU A 454 -30.48 -28.23 29.88
CA LEU A 454 -29.05 -28.29 29.62
C LEU A 454 -28.76 -28.93 28.27
#